data_bcc6123a69c8c2c3b8d6b93944f8867e
#
_entry.id   bcc6123a69c8c2c3b8d6b93944f8867e
#
_cell.length_a   1.000
_cell.length_b   1.000
_cell.length_c   1.000
_cell.angle_alpha   90.00
_cell.angle_beta   90.00
_cell.angle_gamma   90.00
#
_symmetry.space_group_name_H-M   'P 1'
#
loop_
_entity.id
_entity.type
_entity.pdbx_description
1 polymer ?
#
loop_
_entity_poly.entity_id
_entity_poly.type
_entity_poly.pdbx_seq_one_letter_code
_entity_poly.pdbx_strand_id
1 'polypeptide(L)'
;MLSKRSEQASASVRPAAEPAMAPALGVVSAPAFAPEAALGSRAAEPFVRVRRVVVKADRMVCDVQLSPACPRTSFPALVSALLQMYPHLPAHACKNERGTTFGAVMKRTPLIHVLEHVAIDCMVQNESAKTTSSDKLFVGNSRWLDPVQGLGRVELSFRDDIAALRALKTAVEQVNRALSSC
;
A
#
# COMPACT_ATOMS: atom_id res chain seq x y z
N MET A 1 -22.54 55.58 7.90
CA MET A 1 -23.32 56.19 6.80
C MET A 1 -23.50 55.20 5.69
N LEU A 2 -24.77 54.90 5.36
CA LEU A 2 -25.35 54.34 4.13
C LEU A 2 -24.88 52.91 3.73
N SER A 3 -25.55 51.88 4.07
CA SER A 3 -26.83 51.29 3.62
C SER A 3 -27.10 51.40 2.11
N LYS A 4 -27.06 50.27 1.42
CA LYS A 4 -27.98 49.99 0.30
C LYS A 4 -28.29 48.50 0.20
N ARG A 5 -29.57 48.22 0.41
CA ARG A 5 -30.33 47.03 0.01
C ARG A 5 -30.58 47.08 -1.51
N SER A 6 -30.74 45.95 -2.10
CA SER A 6 -31.71 45.62 -3.18
C SER A 6 -31.51 44.14 -3.50
N GLU A 7 -32.41 43.37 -3.49
CA GLU A 7 -33.81 43.21 -3.95
C GLU A 7 -33.93 41.87 -4.70
N GLN A 8 -34.85 41.11 -4.25
CA GLN A 8 -35.25 39.78 -4.74
C GLN A 8 -35.93 39.91 -6.11
N ALA A 9 -35.70 38.96 -6.98
CA ALA A 9 -36.58 38.66 -8.09
C ALA A 9 -36.92 37.15 -8.11
N SER A 10 -38.12 36.86 -7.68
CA SER A 10 -38.82 35.60 -7.82
C SER A 10 -39.37 35.49 -9.24
N ALA A 11 -39.10 34.40 -9.93
CA ALA A 11 -39.79 34.03 -11.17
C ALA A 11 -40.40 32.64 -11.02
N SER A 12 -41.72 32.64 -10.88
CA SER A 12 -42.62 31.51 -10.94
C SER A 12 -42.81 31.08 -12.39
N VAL A 13 -42.66 29.81 -12.72
CA VAL A 13 -43.13 29.21 -13.98
C VAL A 13 -44.00 28.00 -13.70
N ARG A 14 -45.21 28.07 -14.28
CA ARG A 14 -46.33 27.13 -14.19
C ARG A 14 -46.05 25.81 -14.91
N PRO A 15 -46.78 24.72 -14.57
CA PRO A 15 -46.61 23.39 -15.20
C PRO A 15 -47.38 23.30 -16.51
N ALA A 16 -46.84 22.61 -17.51
CA ALA A 16 -47.50 22.24 -18.74
C ALA A 16 -47.87 20.74 -18.77
N ALA A 17 -49.04 20.52 -19.27
CA ALA A 17 -49.88 19.40 -19.50
C ALA A 17 -49.23 18.03 -19.89
N GLU A 18 -49.87 16.97 -19.38
CA GLU A 18 -49.79 15.59 -19.85
C GLU A 18 -50.36 15.44 -21.27
N PRO A 19 -49.86 14.48 -22.06
CA PRO A 19 -50.66 13.79 -23.08
C PRO A 19 -50.68 12.27 -22.84
N ALA A 20 -51.92 11.81 -22.76
CA ALA A 20 -52.56 10.60 -23.30
C ALA A 20 -51.77 9.27 -23.41
N MET A 21 -52.42 8.30 -22.79
CA MET A 21 -52.22 6.85 -22.93
C MET A 21 -52.23 6.36 -24.39
N ALA A 22 -51.34 5.43 -24.72
CA ALA A 22 -51.43 4.53 -25.86
C ALA A 22 -51.21 3.06 -25.36
N PRO A 23 -51.73 2.06 -26.10
CA PRO A 23 -52.18 0.80 -25.54
C PRO A 23 -51.06 -0.23 -25.33
N ALA A 24 -51.32 -1.15 -24.41
CA ALA A 24 -50.53 -2.32 -24.05
C ALA A 24 -50.26 -3.24 -25.25
N LEU A 25 -49.01 -3.50 -25.55
CA LEU A 25 -48.57 -4.61 -26.40
C LEU A 25 -47.88 -5.66 -25.55
N GLY A 26 -48.19 -6.91 -25.85
CA GLY A 26 -47.98 -8.14 -25.14
C GLY A 26 -46.62 -8.35 -24.44
N VAL A 27 -46.73 -8.88 -23.25
CA VAL A 27 -45.60 -9.43 -22.49
C VAL A 27 -45.12 -10.71 -23.18
N VAL A 28 -44.00 -10.63 -23.89
CA VAL A 28 -43.24 -11.83 -24.26
C VAL A 28 -42.30 -12.14 -23.12
N SER A 29 -42.61 -13.21 -22.39
CA SER A 29 -41.76 -13.73 -21.33
C SER A 29 -40.43 -14.20 -21.95
N ALA A 30 -39.36 -13.44 -21.72
CA ALA A 30 -37.99 -13.87 -22.00
C ALA A 30 -37.57 -14.91 -20.93
N PRO A 31 -36.87 -15.99 -21.35
CA PRO A 31 -36.34 -16.96 -20.38
C PRO A 31 -35.37 -16.26 -19.45
N ALA A 32 -35.57 -16.54 -18.16
CA ALA A 32 -34.66 -16.11 -17.10
C ALA A 32 -33.25 -16.65 -17.39
N PHE A 33 -32.38 -15.77 -17.85
CA PHE A 33 -30.93 -16.01 -17.81
C PHE A 33 -30.56 -16.01 -16.33
N ALA A 34 -30.35 -17.20 -15.78
CA ALA A 34 -29.65 -17.35 -14.51
C ALA A 34 -28.29 -16.66 -14.65
N PRO A 35 -27.88 -15.79 -13.72
CA PRO A 35 -26.52 -15.29 -13.73
C PRO A 35 -25.62 -16.51 -13.46
N GLU A 36 -24.94 -16.96 -14.48
CA GLU A 36 -23.80 -17.85 -14.40
C GLU A 36 -22.83 -17.19 -13.45
N ALA A 37 -22.76 -17.74 -12.22
CA ALA A 37 -21.82 -17.34 -11.21
C ALA A 37 -20.43 -17.54 -11.82
N ALA A 38 -19.85 -16.45 -12.31
CA ALA A 38 -18.45 -16.39 -12.65
C ALA A 38 -17.68 -16.72 -11.35
N LEU A 39 -17.31 -18.01 -11.22
CA LEU A 39 -16.25 -18.45 -10.31
C LEU A 39 -14.92 -17.88 -10.84
N GLY A 40 -14.82 -16.55 -10.84
CA GLY A 40 -13.56 -15.87 -10.90
C GLY A 40 -12.86 -16.21 -9.57
N SER A 41 -11.81 -17.00 -9.65
CA SER A 41 -10.85 -17.17 -8.57
C SER A 41 -10.53 -15.78 -8.01
N ARG A 42 -11.13 -15.44 -6.87
CA ARG A 42 -10.78 -14.22 -6.14
C ARG A 42 -9.34 -14.41 -5.72
N ALA A 43 -8.43 -13.78 -6.45
CA ALA A 43 -7.03 -13.72 -6.04
C ALA A 43 -7.01 -13.31 -4.57
N ALA A 44 -6.37 -14.11 -3.72
CA ALA A 44 -6.31 -13.83 -2.29
C ALA A 44 -5.77 -12.42 -2.10
N GLU A 45 -6.47 -11.61 -1.27
CA GLU A 45 -6.00 -10.25 -0.99
C GLU A 45 -4.57 -10.30 -0.41
N PRO A 46 -3.67 -9.44 -0.90
CA PRO A 46 -2.30 -9.44 -0.40
C PRO A 46 -2.27 -9.03 1.07
N PHE A 47 -1.36 -9.63 1.85
CA PHE A 47 -1.15 -9.30 3.26
C PHE A 47 -0.71 -7.86 3.46
N VAL A 48 0.13 -7.35 2.55
CA VAL A 48 0.69 -6.01 2.56
C VAL A 48 0.42 -5.34 1.22
N ARG A 49 -0.12 -4.13 1.26
CA ARG A 49 -0.33 -3.30 0.06
C ARG A 49 0.08 -1.86 0.30
N VAL A 50 0.60 -1.21 -0.72
CA VAL A 50 0.87 0.22 -0.72
C VAL A 50 -0.43 0.97 -1.00
N ARG A 51 -0.79 1.91 -0.12
CA ARG A 51 -1.96 2.78 -0.26
C ARG A 51 -1.63 4.07 -0.98
N ARG A 52 -0.47 4.63 -0.65
CA ARG A 52 -0.03 5.93 -1.13
C ARG A 52 1.48 5.99 -1.17
N VAL A 53 2.03 6.62 -2.19
CA VAL A 53 3.44 7.00 -2.28
C VAL A 53 3.52 8.49 -2.56
N VAL A 54 4.37 9.17 -1.83
CA VAL A 54 4.74 10.57 -2.06
C VAL A 54 6.25 10.63 -2.23
N VAL A 55 6.70 11.05 -3.40
CA VAL A 55 8.10 11.29 -3.69
C VAL A 55 8.42 12.73 -3.35
N LYS A 56 9.40 12.94 -2.47
CA LYS A 56 9.97 14.24 -2.11
C LYS A 56 11.36 14.36 -2.73
N ALA A 57 12.03 15.48 -2.55
CA ALA A 57 13.33 15.71 -3.15
C ALA A 57 14.41 14.69 -2.73
N ASP A 58 14.36 14.20 -1.49
CA ASP A 58 15.39 13.37 -0.87
C ASP A 58 14.89 12.02 -0.34
N ARG A 59 13.59 11.81 -0.33
CA ARG A 59 12.95 10.62 0.24
C ARG A 59 11.60 10.30 -0.36
N MET A 60 11.25 9.05 -0.25
CA MET A 60 9.93 8.51 -0.56
C MET A 60 9.18 8.23 0.74
N VAL A 61 7.91 8.65 0.83
CA VAL A 61 7.01 8.41 1.95
C VAL A 61 5.89 7.50 1.48
N CYS A 62 5.77 6.32 2.08
CA CYS A 62 4.84 5.28 1.69
C CYS A 62 3.87 4.96 2.81
N ASP A 63 2.58 5.10 2.58
CA ASP A 63 1.56 4.59 3.48
C ASP A 63 1.20 3.16 3.03
N VAL A 64 1.36 2.21 3.94
CA VAL A 64 1.13 0.79 3.70
C VAL A 64 0.02 0.26 4.58
N GLN A 65 -0.78 -0.62 4.02
CA GLN A 65 -1.89 -1.28 4.69
C GLN A 65 -1.60 -2.76 4.83
N LEU A 66 -1.66 -3.26 6.05
CA LEU A 66 -1.70 -4.68 6.34
C LEU A 66 -3.16 -5.15 6.38
N SER A 67 -3.44 -6.28 5.74
CA SER A 67 -4.77 -6.91 5.81
C SER A 67 -5.10 -7.32 7.25
N PRO A 68 -6.37 -7.52 7.60
CA PRO A 68 -6.76 -7.99 8.93
C PRO A 68 -6.12 -9.33 9.31
N ALA A 69 -5.94 -10.23 8.35
CA ALA A 69 -5.31 -11.54 8.53
C ALA A 69 -3.78 -11.46 8.66
N CYS A 70 -3.16 -10.33 8.31
CA CYS A 70 -1.72 -10.16 8.34
C CYS A 70 -1.22 -9.98 9.80
N PRO A 71 -0.21 -10.75 10.25
CA PRO A 71 0.46 -10.50 11.52
C PRO A 71 0.99 -9.07 11.59
N ARG A 72 0.92 -8.43 12.77
CA ARG A 72 1.46 -7.08 12.96
C ARG A 72 2.96 -7.06 13.24
N THR A 73 3.51 -8.21 13.62
CA THR A 73 4.93 -8.39 13.96
C THR A 73 5.50 -9.57 13.19
N SER A 74 6.81 -9.55 12.98
CA SER A 74 7.57 -10.68 12.45
C SER A 74 7.51 -11.89 13.40
N PHE A 75 7.71 -13.07 12.83
CA PHE A 75 7.73 -14.35 13.54
C PHE A 75 8.75 -15.29 12.86
N PRO A 76 9.15 -16.39 13.54
CA PRO A 76 10.30 -17.23 13.10
C PRO A 76 10.20 -17.74 11.65
N ALA A 77 9.04 -18.24 11.20
CA ALA A 77 8.90 -18.77 9.85
C ALA A 77 9.09 -17.68 8.79
N LEU A 78 8.47 -16.50 8.97
CA LEU A 78 8.67 -15.35 8.10
C LEU A 78 10.14 -14.92 8.03
N VAL A 79 10.81 -14.85 9.20
CA VAL A 79 12.23 -14.48 9.27
C VAL A 79 13.08 -15.49 8.48
N SER A 80 12.82 -16.80 8.65
CA SER A 80 13.54 -17.84 7.91
C SER A 80 13.32 -17.72 6.40
N ALA A 81 12.09 -17.49 5.95
CA ALA A 81 11.77 -17.31 4.53
C ALA A 81 12.48 -16.07 3.94
N LEU A 82 12.49 -14.95 4.67
CA LEU A 82 13.17 -13.74 4.22
C LEU A 82 14.69 -13.90 4.19
N LEU A 83 15.30 -14.60 5.13
CA LEU A 83 16.74 -14.83 5.16
C LEU A 83 17.24 -15.71 4.00
N GLN A 84 16.41 -16.55 3.42
CA GLN A 84 16.75 -17.29 2.20
C GLN A 84 16.93 -16.37 0.99
N MET A 85 16.17 -15.27 0.94
CA MET A 85 16.21 -14.31 -0.15
C MET A 85 17.17 -13.13 0.14
N TYR A 86 17.28 -12.77 1.40
CA TYR A 86 18.00 -11.58 1.89
C TYR A 86 18.91 -11.95 3.07
N PRO A 87 20.02 -12.68 2.84
CA PRO A 87 20.90 -13.16 3.91
C PRO A 87 21.60 -12.03 4.67
N HIS A 88 21.69 -10.83 4.08
CA HIS A 88 22.35 -9.68 4.67
C HIS A 88 21.46 -8.85 5.62
N LEU A 89 20.14 -9.08 5.63
CA LEU A 89 19.20 -8.35 6.50
C LEU A 89 19.64 -8.22 7.96
N PRO A 90 20.19 -9.28 8.62
CA PRO A 90 20.59 -9.15 10.01
C PRO A 90 21.71 -8.14 10.26
N ALA A 91 22.54 -7.89 9.26
CA ALA A 91 23.68 -6.97 9.33
C ALA A 91 23.31 -5.51 9.07
N HIS A 92 22.08 -5.23 8.59
CA HIS A 92 21.65 -3.86 8.35
C HIS A 92 21.74 -3.02 9.63
N ALA A 93 22.34 -1.83 9.52
CA ALA A 93 22.33 -0.85 10.58
C ALA A 93 20.89 -0.49 10.98
N CYS A 94 20.57 -0.55 12.24
CA CYS A 94 19.23 -0.29 12.75
C CYS A 94 19.34 0.29 14.15
N LYS A 95 18.84 1.52 14.32
CA LYS A 95 18.80 2.15 15.64
C LYS A 95 17.59 1.60 16.41
N ASN A 96 17.86 0.75 17.38
CA ASN A 96 16.83 0.14 18.22
C ASN A 96 17.32 -0.04 19.67
N GLU A 97 16.42 -0.41 20.58
CA GLU A 97 16.71 -0.56 22.01
C GLU A 97 17.55 -1.82 22.36
N ARG A 98 17.68 -2.77 21.42
CA ARG A 98 18.33 -4.07 21.65
C ARG A 98 19.70 -4.19 21.02
N GLY A 99 20.12 -3.21 20.22
CA GLY A 99 21.40 -3.22 19.55
C GLY A 99 21.47 -2.24 18.37
N THR A 100 22.54 -2.37 17.59
CA THR A 100 22.83 -1.47 16.46
C THR A 100 22.48 -2.08 15.10
N THR A 101 21.97 -3.31 15.07
CA THR A 101 21.63 -4.02 13.84
C THR A 101 20.18 -4.49 13.84
N PHE A 102 19.64 -4.68 12.64
CA PHE A 102 18.30 -5.22 12.45
C PHE A 102 18.17 -6.66 13.03
N GLY A 103 19.25 -7.45 12.96
CA GLY A 103 19.30 -8.79 13.53
C GLY A 103 18.91 -8.87 15.00
N ALA A 104 19.20 -7.81 15.79
CA ALA A 104 18.86 -7.75 17.20
C ALA A 104 17.33 -7.75 17.46
N VAL A 105 16.53 -7.27 16.50
CA VAL A 105 15.08 -7.11 16.65
C VAL A 105 14.24 -7.91 15.63
N MET A 106 14.84 -8.39 14.54
CA MET A 106 14.12 -8.96 13.40
C MET A 106 13.22 -10.15 13.73
N LYS A 107 13.48 -10.87 14.83
CA LYS A 107 12.66 -12.01 15.27
C LYS A 107 11.28 -11.62 15.80
N ARG A 108 11.13 -10.37 16.27
CA ARG A 108 9.89 -9.81 16.78
C ARG A 108 9.91 -8.29 16.69
N THR A 109 9.60 -7.78 15.52
CA THR A 109 9.53 -6.35 15.21
C THR A 109 8.27 -6.07 14.38
N PRO A 110 7.77 -4.81 14.32
CA PRO A 110 6.66 -4.47 13.46
C PRO A 110 6.89 -4.91 12.01
N LEU A 111 5.87 -5.45 11.35
CA LEU A 111 6.01 -5.93 9.97
C LEU A 111 6.35 -4.80 8.99
N ILE A 112 5.90 -3.57 9.27
CA ILE A 112 6.29 -2.38 8.49
C ILE A 112 7.79 -2.08 8.60
N HIS A 113 8.43 -2.40 9.74
CA HIS A 113 9.87 -2.29 9.93
C HIS A 113 10.64 -3.37 9.14
N VAL A 114 10.08 -4.58 9.07
CA VAL A 114 10.60 -5.63 8.17
C VAL A 114 10.55 -5.15 6.72
N LEU A 115 9.41 -4.61 6.27
CA LEU A 115 9.26 -4.08 4.92
C LEU A 115 10.29 -2.97 4.61
N GLU A 116 10.53 -2.07 5.56
CA GLU A 116 11.56 -1.03 5.45
C GLU A 116 12.93 -1.63 5.13
N HIS A 117 13.38 -2.59 5.94
CA HIS A 117 14.69 -3.22 5.76
C HIS A 117 14.79 -4.05 4.48
N VAL A 118 13.74 -4.74 4.07
CA VAL A 118 13.70 -5.45 2.78
C VAL A 118 13.76 -4.46 1.61
N ALA A 119 13.08 -3.32 1.70
CA ALA A 119 13.13 -2.29 0.66
C ALA A 119 14.55 -1.67 0.54
N ILE A 120 15.21 -1.42 1.68
CA ILE A 120 16.60 -0.94 1.70
C ILE A 120 17.54 -1.98 1.05
N ASP A 121 17.40 -3.27 1.38
CA ASP A 121 18.20 -4.33 0.77
C ASP A 121 18.00 -4.36 -0.76
N CYS A 122 16.76 -4.28 -1.23
CA CYS A 122 16.46 -4.20 -2.67
C CYS A 122 17.11 -2.97 -3.33
N MET A 123 17.15 -1.81 -2.66
CA MET A 123 17.84 -0.62 -3.18
C MET A 123 19.36 -0.83 -3.26
N VAL A 124 19.96 -1.39 -2.22
CA VAL A 124 21.39 -1.68 -2.17
C VAL A 124 21.79 -2.65 -3.28
N GLN A 125 21.03 -3.75 -3.47
CA GLN A 125 21.29 -4.72 -4.54
C GLN A 125 21.18 -4.09 -5.92
N ASN A 126 20.18 -3.23 -6.17
CA ASN A 126 19.98 -2.56 -7.44
C ASN A 126 21.12 -1.56 -7.75
N GLU A 127 21.68 -0.90 -6.73
CA GLU A 127 22.82 0.02 -6.91
C GLU A 127 24.15 -0.70 -7.04
N SER A 128 24.38 -1.77 -6.27
CA SER A 128 25.60 -2.57 -6.34
C SER A 128 25.80 -3.18 -7.72
N ALA A 129 24.73 -3.45 -8.45
CA ALA A 129 24.77 -3.89 -9.83
C ALA A 129 25.24 -2.78 -10.81
N LYS A 130 25.22 -1.50 -10.39
CA LYS A 130 25.50 -0.33 -11.25
C LYS A 130 26.80 0.41 -10.91
N THR A 131 27.34 0.27 -9.70
CA THR A 131 28.47 1.06 -9.22
C THR A 131 29.39 0.30 -8.28
N THR A 132 30.71 0.46 -8.48
CA THR A 132 31.79 -0.10 -7.62
C THR A 132 32.02 0.69 -6.32
N SER A 133 31.28 1.74 -6.03
CA SER A 133 31.46 2.60 -4.86
C SER A 133 30.48 2.21 -3.74
N SER A 134 31.03 1.69 -2.62
CA SER A 134 30.31 1.12 -1.48
C SER A 134 29.84 2.14 -0.42
N ASP A 135 30.01 3.45 -0.60
CA ASP A 135 29.80 4.44 0.47
C ASP A 135 28.39 4.99 0.55
N LYS A 136 27.39 4.17 0.20
CA LYS A 136 26.03 4.68 0.03
C LYS A 136 25.08 4.10 1.04
N LEU A 137 24.90 4.83 2.15
CA LEU A 137 23.93 4.49 3.17
C LEU A 137 22.52 4.97 2.78
N PHE A 138 21.59 4.04 2.55
CA PHE A 138 20.16 4.34 2.53
C PHE A 138 19.65 4.41 3.97
N VAL A 139 18.80 5.39 4.24
CA VAL A 139 18.18 5.58 5.54
C VAL A 139 16.69 5.33 5.40
N GLY A 140 16.17 4.48 6.27
CA GLY A 140 14.75 4.23 6.40
C GLY A 140 14.23 4.65 7.78
N ASN A 141 12.92 4.80 7.84
CA ASN A 141 12.17 4.96 9.07
C ASN A 141 10.78 4.39 8.87
N SER A 142 10.27 3.68 9.88
CA SER A 142 8.91 3.15 9.86
C SER A 142 8.19 3.42 11.17
N ARG A 143 6.89 3.69 11.05
CA ARG A 143 6.02 3.90 12.22
C ARG A 143 4.59 3.51 11.91
N TRP A 144 3.86 3.10 12.91
CA TRP A 144 2.43 2.94 12.82
C TRP A 144 1.74 4.31 12.73
N LEU A 145 0.78 4.44 11.81
CA LEU A 145 -0.21 5.51 11.79
C LEU A 145 -1.45 5.10 12.55
N ASP A 146 -1.88 3.85 12.35
CA ASP A 146 -2.96 3.19 13.08
C ASP A 146 -2.65 1.68 13.16
N PRO A 147 -2.11 1.20 14.31
CA PRO A 147 -1.77 -0.21 14.46
C PRO A 147 -2.99 -1.14 14.49
N VAL A 148 -4.13 -0.65 14.96
CA VAL A 148 -5.38 -1.43 15.02
C VAL A 148 -5.86 -1.71 13.61
N GLN A 149 -5.93 -0.68 12.78
CA GLN A 149 -6.29 -0.82 11.37
C GLN A 149 -5.16 -1.40 10.51
N GLY A 150 -3.97 -1.59 11.06
CA GLY A 150 -2.81 -2.08 10.31
C GLY A 150 -2.27 -1.06 9.31
N LEU A 151 -2.49 0.22 9.55
CA LEU A 151 -1.97 1.30 8.71
C LEU A 151 -0.61 1.75 9.25
N GLY A 152 0.42 1.67 8.42
CA GLY A 152 1.76 2.09 8.73
C GLY A 152 2.33 3.04 7.69
N ARG A 153 3.44 3.68 8.05
CA ARG A 153 4.23 4.52 7.16
C ARG A 153 5.66 4.06 7.14
N VAL A 154 6.22 3.97 5.95
CA VAL A 154 7.64 3.72 5.69
C VAL A 154 8.20 4.90 4.91
N GLU A 155 9.30 5.45 5.38
CA GLU A 155 10.04 6.52 4.72
C GLU A 155 11.41 5.97 4.32
N LEU A 156 11.83 6.21 3.08
CA LEU A 156 13.09 5.70 2.52
C LEU A 156 13.81 6.84 1.83
N SER A 157 15.08 7.08 2.18
CA SER A 157 15.93 7.97 1.36
C SER A 157 16.26 7.29 0.03
N PHE A 158 16.49 8.06 -1.00
CA PHE A 158 16.89 7.54 -2.31
C PHE A 158 17.84 8.50 -3.01
N ARG A 159 18.38 8.05 -4.15
CA ARG A 159 19.15 8.84 -5.13
C ARG A 159 18.46 8.89 -6.47
N ASP A 160 17.80 7.80 -6.83
CA ASP A 160 17.00 7.62 -8.03
C ASP A 160 15.60 7.16 -7.56
N ASP A 161 14.60 7.99 -7.78
CA ASP A 161 13.23 7.76 -7.34
C ASP A 161 12.59 6.56 -8.05
N ILE A 162 12.91 6.36 -9.34
CA ILE A 162 12.40 5.22 -10.12
C ILE A 162 13.00 3.90 -9.60
N ALA A 163 14.30 3.90 -9.27
CA ALA A 163 14.95 2.73 -8.68
C ALA A 163 14.35 2.42 -7.30
N ALA A 164 14.11 3.44 -6.48
CA ALA A 164 13.48 3.30 -5.16
C ALA A 164 12.04 2.79 -5.26
N LEU A 165 11.23 3.28 -6.19
CA LEU A 165 9.88 2.78 -6.45
C LEU A 165 9.87 1.31 -6.88
N ARG A 166 10.81 0.90 -7.73
CA ARG A 166 10.99 -0.51 -8.13
C ARG A 166 11.39 -1.38 -6.94
N ALA A 167 12.32 -0.91 -6.12
CA ALA A 167 12.76 -1.62 -4.92
C ALA A 167 11.61 -1.79 -3.92
N LEU A 168 10.82 -0.74 -3.67
CA LEU A 168 9.63 -0.82 -2.82
C LEU A 168 8.62 -1.85 -3.36
N LYS A 169 8.33 -1.82 -4.66
CA LYS A 169 7.43 -2.79 -5.30
C LYS A 169 7.94 -4.21 -5.08
N THR A 170 9.21 -4.47 -5.39
CA THR A 170 9.84 -5.78 -5.18
C THR A 170 9.77 -6.21 -3.72
N ALA A 171 10.07 -5.31 -2.77
CA ALA A 171 10.00 -5.60 -1.34
C ALA A 171 8.59 -6.03 -0.90
N VAL A 172 7.55 -5.30 -1.34
CA VAL A 172 6.15 -5.64 -1.04
C VAL A 172 5.79 -7.02 -1.61
N GLU A 173 6.18 -7.31 -2.84
CA GLU A 173 5.94 -8.61 -3.48
C GLU A 173 6.64 -9.76 -2.73
N GLN A 174 7.89 -9.57 -2.34
CA GLN A 174 8.67 -10.60 -1.63
C GLN A 174 8.18 -10.83 -0.20
N VAL A 175 7.81 -9.75 0.51
CA VAL A 175 7.21 -9.89 1.86
C VAL A 175 5.86 -10.61 1.77
N ASN A 176 5.02 -10.30 0.78
CA ASN A 176 3.76 -11.02 0.55
C ASN A 176 4.00 -12.49 0.22
N ARG A 177 5.00 -12.79 -0.63
CA ARG A 177 5.38 -14.18 -0.97
C ARG A 177 5.83 -14.93 0.28
N ALA A 178 6.71 -14.34 1.09
CA ALA A 178 7.19 -14.95 2.33
C ALA A 178 6.05 -15.20 3.32
N LEU A 179 5.09 -14.28 3.45
CA LEU A 179 3.90 -14.44 4.29
C LEU A 179 2.97 -15.55 3.78
N SER A 180 2.87 -15.71 2.46
CA SER A 180 2.02 -16.76 1.85
C SER A 180 2.62 -18.15 1.97
N SER A 181 3.94 -18.26 2.23
CA SER A 181 4.64 -19.55 2.39
C SER A 181 4.73 -20.01 3.85
N CYS A 182 4.22 -19.22 4.79
CA CYS A 182 4.19 -19.53 6.22
C CYS A 182 2.82 -20.05 6.67
#